data_02ae6a4db3f846d18176838e5f1b97f4
#
_entry.id   02ae6a4db3f846d18176838e5f1b97f4
#
_cell.length_a   1.000
_cell.length_b   1.000
_cell.length_c   1.000
_cell.angle_alpha   90.00
_cell.angle_beta   90.00
_cell.angle_gamma   90.00
#
_symmetry.space_group_name_H-M   'P 1'
#
loop_
_entity.id
_entity.type
_entity.pdbx_description
1 polymer ?
#
loop_
_entity_poly.entity_id
_entity_poly.type
_entity_poly.pdbx_seq_one_letter_code
_entity_poly.pdbx_strand_id
1 'polypeptide(L)'
;VMTVFAGETAYLFSYFINDSKDGLHLAYSYDGLNWLPLHGGRSYLTPAVGKDKLMRDPSICQSPDGTFHMVWTSSWTDRIIGYASSRDLVHWSEQQAIPVMMHEPDAHNCWAPELFYDEPSQTYYIFWATTIPGRHKEVATSESEKGLNHRIYYVTTKDFRTFSKTKMFFNPDFSVIDAAIVKDPKREDLIMVVKNENSNPPEKNLRVTRTKKIEKGFPTKVSAPITGKYWAEGPAPLFVGDTLYVYFDKYRDHRYGAVPRGIRHGTAFAVDASIVESLIADRNYNPLIPDNLADPSVSKFGDTYYLYGTTDLDYGLGRAGTPVVWKSKDFVNWSFE
;
A
#
# COMPACT_ATOMS: atom_id res chain seq x y z
N VAL A 1 15.69 -22.56 -6.46
CA VAL A 1 16.34 -21.23 -6.41
C VAL A 1 16.22 -20.67 -7.82
N MET A 2 15.31 -19.75 -8.07
CA MET A 2 15.39 -18.91 -9.27
C MET A 2 16.65 -18.05 -9.11
N THR A 3 17.63 -18.20 -9.96
CA THR A 3 18.75 -17.26 -10.07
C THR A 3 18.18 -16.05 -10.81
N VAL A 4 17.87 -14.99 -10.07
CA VAL A 4 17.45 -13.72 -10.66
C VAL A 4 18.72 -12.95 -11.02
N PHE A 5 18.80 -12.48 -12.24
CA PHE A 5 19.93 -11.66 -12.71
C PHE A 5 19.66 -10.20 -12.38
N ALA A 6 20.69 -9.44 -12.05
CA ALA A 6 20.58 -7.99 -11.88
C ALA A 6 19.96 -7.35 -13.14
N GLY A 7 18.91 -6.54 -12.95
CA GLY A 7 18.11 -5.93 -14.02
C GLY A 7 16.78 -6.65 -14.31
N GLU A 8 16.47 -7.77 -13.67
CA GLU A 8 15.13 -8.35 -13.70
C GLU A 8 14.18 -7.56 -12.80
N THR A 9 12.92 -7.44 -13.22
CA THR A 9 11.90 -6.71 -12.47
C THR A 9 11.21 -7.64 -11.48
N ALA A 10 11.07 -7.19 -10.24
CA ALA A 10 10.18 -7.74 -9.23
C ALA A 10 9.20 -6.67 -8.75
N TYR A 11 8.25 -7.05 -7.93
CA TYR A 11 7.20 -6.18 -7.46
C TYR A 11 7.14 -6.21 -5.93
N LEU A 12 6.90 -5.05 -5.32
CA LEU A 12 6.66 -4.87 -3.90
C LEU A 12 5.26 -4.31 -3.68
N PHE A 13 4.66 -4.68 -2.57
CA PHE A 13 3.39 -4.15 -2.08
C PHE A 13 3.59 -3.66 -0.66
N SER A 14 3.47 -2.36 -0.43
CA SER A 14 3.37 -1.79 0.92
C SER A 14 1.94 -1.93 1.41
N TYR A 15 1.74 -2.34 2.66
CA TYR A 15 0.40 -2.49 3.22
C TYR A 15 0.40 -2.31 4.74
N PHE A 16 -0.78 -2.18 5.30
CA PHE A 16 -1.02 -2.23 6.74
C PHE A 16 -1.98 -3.38 7.06
N ILE A 17 -2.08 -3.75 8.32
CA ILE A 17 -3.05 -4.71 8.82
C ILE A 17 -4.13 -4.01 9.68
N ASN A 18 -5.18 -4.72 10.04
CA ASN A 18 -6.43 -4.16 10.57
C ASN A 18 -6.31 -3.18 11.74
N ASP A 19 -5.37 -3.36 12.68
CA ASP A 19 -5.21 -2.46 13.82
C ASP A 19 -4.49 -1.15 13.47
N SER A 20 -3.75 -1.13 12.34
CA SER A 20 -3.03 0.04 11.81
C SER A 20 -1.98 0.63 12.77
N LYS A 21 -1.63 -0.05 13.84
CA LYS A 21 -0.73 0.43 14.90
C LYS A 21 0.63 -0.23 14.89
N ASP A 22 0.74 -1.43 14.39
CA ASP A 22 2.02 -2.12 14.27
C ASP A 22 2.86 -1.60 13.09
N GLY A 23 2.24 -1.04 12.05
CA GLY A 23 2.90 -0.20 11.05
C GLY A 23 3.02 -0.77 9.66
N LEU A 24 4.17 -0.52 9.01
CA LEU A 24 4.45 -0.88 7.63
C LEU A 24 4.71 -2.37 7.47
N HIS A 25 4.00 -2.99 6.56
CA HIS A 25 4.28 -4.32 6.06
C HIS A 25 4.66 -4.28 4.59
N LEU A 26 5.45 -5.25 4.15
CA LEU A 26 5.81 -5.43 2.76
C LEU A 26 5.53 -6.87 2.31
N ALA A 27 5.05 -7.00 1.08
CA ALA A 27 4.96 -8.25 0.35
C ALA A 27 5.70 -8.12 -0.97
N TYR A 28 6.14 -9.25 -1.52
CA TYR A 28 6.79 -9.29 -2.82
C TYR A 28 6.14 -10.27 -3.78
N SER A 29 6.37 -10.04 -5.06
CA SER A 29 5.93 -10.92 -6.14
C SER A 29 6.91 -10.84 -7.31
N TYR A 30 7.09 -11.94 -8.05
CA TYR A 30 7.83 -11.95 -9.32
C TYR A 30 6.90 -11.97 -10.55
N ASP A 31 5.61 -12.24 -10.34
CA ASP A 31 4.61 -12.34 -11.41
C ASP A 31 3.46 -11.32 -11.29
N GLY A 32 3.42 -10.56 -10.19
CA GLY A 32 2.33 -9.63 -9.88
C GLY A 32 1.01 -10.31 -9.47
N LEU A 33 0.97 -11.63 -9.36
CA LEU A 33 -0.23 -12.38 -9.03
C LEU A 33 -0.14 -13.10 -7.69
N ASN A 34 1.03 -13.66 -7.40
CA ASN A 34 1.31 -14.38 -6.17
C ASN A 34 2.16 -13.51 -5.24
N TRP A 35 1.58 -13.06 -4.14
CA TRP A 35 2.22 -12.14 -3.19
C TRP A 35 2.59 -12.88 -1.91
N LEU A 36 3.85 -12.81 -1.54
CA LEU A 36 4.39 -13.42 -0.34
C LEU A 36 4.81 -12.34 0.67
N PRO A 37 4.49 -12.50 1.96
CA PRO A 37 4.89 -11.53 2.97
C PRO A 37 6.42 -11.55 3.15
N LEU A 38 6.99 -10.37 3.26
CA LEU A 38 8.37 -10.18 3.72
C LEU A 38 8.43 -10.12 5.24
N HIS A 39 9.63 -10.26 5.81
CA HIS A 39 9.88 -10.14 7.25
C HIS A 39 9.02 -11.09 8.11
N GLY A 40 8.57 -12.22 7.53
CA GLY A 40 7.65 -13.13 8.22
C GLY A 40 6.32 -12.49 8.59
N GLY A 41 5.88 -11.46 7.81
CA GLY A 41 4.65 -10.70 8.09
C GLY A 41 4.76 -9.69 9.23
N ARG A 42 5.97 -9.44 9.79
CA ARG A 42 6.20 -8.43 10.83
C ARG A 42 6.34 -7.03 10.22
N SER A 43 6.07 -6.01 11.03
CA SER A 43 6.22 -4.61 10.62
C SER A 43 7.69 -4.23 10.45
N TYR A 44 7.95 -3.39 9.43
CA TYR A 44 9.24 -2.73 9.18
C TYR A 44 9.37 -1.38 9.87
N LEU A 45 8.25 -0.70 10.17
CA LEU A 45 8.25 0.62 10.80
C LEU A 45 6.96 0.82 11.59
N THR A 46 7.08 0.95 12.90
CA THR A 46 5.94 1.28 13.78
C THR A 46 5.67 2.79 13.74
N PRO A 47 4.41 3.24 13.55
CA PRO A 47 4.07 4.66 13.45
C PRO A 47 4.29 5.40 14.78
N ALA A 48 4.92 6.59 14.68
CA ALA A 48 5.23 7.43 15.82
C ALA A 48 4.61 8.84 15.74
N VAL A 49 4.16 9.26 14.56
CA VAL A 49 3.62 10.61 14.32
C VAL A 49 2.10 10.60 14.13
N GLY A 50 1.48 11.76 14.30
CA GLY A 50 0.04 11.95 14.23
C GLY A 50 -0.67 11.72 15.56
N LYS A 51 -1.90 12.23 15.65
CA LYS A 51 -2.73 12.19 16.86
C LYS A 51 -2.96 10.77 17.35
N ASP A 52 -3.30 9.85 16.44
CA ASP A 52 -3.66 8.47 16.77
C ASP A 52 -2.49 7.50 16.59
N LYS A 53 -1.37 7.96 16.02
CA LYS A 53 -0.19 7.15 15.67
C LYS A 53 -0.59 5.90 14.90
N LEU A 54 -1.34 6.08 13.83
CA LEU A 54 -1.73 5.04 12.90
C LEU A 54 -0.78 5.02 11.71
N MET A 55 -0.66 3.87 11.06
CA MET A 55 -0.15 3.75 9.71
C MET A 55 -1.19 3.03 8.88
N ARG A 56 -1.98 3.81 8.15
CA ARG A 56 -2.92 3.30 7.15
C ARG A 56 -2.48 3.78 5.79
N ASP A 57 -2.83 3.02 4.77
CA ASP A 57 -2.66 3.40 3.38
C ASP A 57 -1.21 3.83 3.05
N PRO A 58 -0.17 3.03 3.42
CA PRO A 58 1.22 3.42 3.19
C PRO A 58 1.52 3.44 1.68
N SER A 59 1.88 4.60 1.16
CA SER A 59 2.27 4.78 -0.24
C SER A 59 3.77 5.00 -0.35
N ILE A 60 4.43 4.18 -1.17
CA ILE A 60 5.88 4.23 -1.39
C ILE A 60 6.17 4.54 -2.86
N CYS A 61 7.11 5.46 -3.07
CA CYS A 61 7.67 5.80 -4.36
C CYS A 61 9.20 5.76 -4.29
N GLN A 62 9.85 5.11 -5.26
CA GLN A 62 11.30 5.16 -5.38
C GLN A 62 11.72 6.33 -6.25
N SER A 63 12.68 7.13 -5.75
CA SER A 63 13.27 8.24 -6.50
C SER A 63 14.40 7.76 -7.43
N PRO A 64 14.79 8.58 -8.43
CA PRO A 64 15.88 8.23 -9.34
C PRO A 64 17.24 7.99 -8.66
N ASP A 65 17.45 8.53 -7.46
CA ASP A 65 18.66 8.31 -6.66
C ASP A 65 18.62 7.02 -5.82
N GLY A 66 17.54 6.22 -5.98
CA GLY A 66 17.32 4.96 -5.26
C GLY A 66 16.68 5.12 -3.88
N THR A 67 16.41 6.34 -3.41
CA THR A 67 15.72 6.55 -2.12
C THR A 67 14.24 6.19 -2.24
N PHE A 68 13.73 5.45 -1.28
CA PHE A 68 12.30 5.19 -1.11
C PHE A 68 11.72 6.26 -0.19
N HIS A 69 10.66 6.90 -0.64
CA HIS A 69 9.87 7.85 0.13
C HIS A 69 8.51 7.25 0.44
N MET A 70 8.05 7.39 1.66
CA MET A 70 6.77 6.86 2.10
C MET A 70 5.94 7.93 2.77
N VAL A 71 4.64 7.97 2.44
CA VAL A 71 3.61 8.75 3.15
C VAL A 71 2.51 7.81 3.63
N TRP A 72 1.78 8.21 4.69
CA TRP A 72 0.70 7.40 5.24
C TRP A 72 -0.34 8.23 5.99
N THR A 73 -1.54 7.70 6.15
CA THR A 73 -2.58 8.22 7.05
C THR A 73 -2.17 7.97 8.50
N SER A 74 -1.97 9.02 9.26
CA SER A 74 -1.47 8.96 10.65
C SER A 74 -2.56 9.02 11.71
N SER A 75 -3.79 9.39 11.33
CA SER A 75 -4.95 9.52 12.22
C SER A 75 -6.26 9.52 11.45
N TRP A 76 -7.34 9.20 12.14
CA TRP A 76 -8.69 9.32 11.60
C TRP A 76 -9.15 10.78 11.43
N THR A 77 -8.65 11.69 12.28
CA THR A 77 -9.10 13.09 12.35
C THR A 77 -7.93 14.04 12.58
N ASP A 78 -6.97 14.06 11.65
CA ASP A 78 -5.81 14.94 11.73
C ASP A 78 -5.63 15.74 10.43
N ARG A 79 -4.86 16.82 10.51
CA ARG A 79 -4.56 17.73 9.39
C ARG A 79 -3.13 17.58 8.88
N ILE A 80 -2.51 16.46 9.25
CA ILE A 80 -1.16 16.08 8.84
C ILE A 80 -1.18 14.71 8.17
N ILE A 81 -0.14 14.38 7.45
CA ILE A 81 0.21 13.04 7.00
C ILE A 81 1.57 12.65 7.57
N GLY A 82 1.82 11.34 7.71
CA GLY A 82 3.13 10.83 8.08
C GLY A 82 4.06 10.75 6.88
N TYR A 83 5.37 10.87 7.13
CA TYR A 83 6.42 10.69 6.13
C TYR A 83 7.67 10.07 6.75
N ALA A 84 8.34 9.20 6.00
CA ALA A 84 9.68 8.70 6.25
C ALA A 84 10.36 8.32 4.93
N SER A 85 11.69 8.18 4.94
CA SER A 85 12.46 7.70 3.80
C SER A 85 13.41 6.58 4.17
N SER A 86 13.80 5.76 3.17
CA SER A 86 14.72 4.65 3.36
C SER A 86 15.57 4.44 2.10
N ARG A 87 16.77 3.87 2.27
CA ARG A 87 17.62 3.41 1.16
C ARG A 87 17.48 1.93 0.86
N ASP A 88 16.90 1.18 1.79
CA ASP A 88 16.88 -0.28 1.76
C ASP A 88 15.52 -0.91 2.16
N LEU A 89 14.51 -0.08 2.47
CA LEU A 89 13.19 -0.47 2.95
C LEU A 89 13.18 -1.14 4.34
N VAL A 90 14.34 -1.29 4.96
CA VAL A 90 14.54 -1.87 6.31
C VAL A 90 14.80 -0.76 7.32
N HIS A 91 15.76 0.11 7.03
CA HIS A 91 16.17 1.20 7.89
C HIS A 91 15.51 2.50 7.43
N TRP A 92 14.59 3.00 8.24
CA TRP A 92 13.81 4.20 7.95
C TRP A 92 14.35 5.40 8.70
N SER A 93 14.26 6.58 8.05
CA SER A 93 14.58 7.87 8.69
C SER A 93 13.69 8.12 9.90
N GLU A 94 14.04 9.14 10.68
CA GLU A 94 13.10 9.74 11.64
C GLU A 94 11.79 10.10 10.93
N GLN A 95 10.66 9.75 11.58
CA GLN A 95 9.34 10.03 11.04
C GLN A 95 8.98 11.50 11.19
N GLN A 96 8.38 12.06 10.18
CA GLN A 96 7.96 13.45 10.13
C GLN A 96 6.46 13.58 9.94
N ALA A 97 5.88 14.60 10.55
CA ALA A 97 4.50 15.02 10.32
C ALA A 97 4.49 16.15 9.29
N ILE A 98 3.93 15.92 8.10
CA ILE A 98 3.79 16.97 7.07
C ILE A 98 2.46 17.71 7.31
N PRO A 99 2.47 19.02 7.60
CA PRO A 99 1.28 19.78 8.00
C PRO A 99 0.44 20.23 6.79
N VAL A 100 -0.05 19.28 6.00
CA VAL A 100 -0.67 19.51 4.69
C VAL A 100 -1.98 20.30 4.73
N MET A 101 -2.76 20.23 5.83
CA MET A 101 -4.05 20.92 6.00
C MET A 101 -4.10 21.84 7.23
N MET A 102 -2.97 22.18 7.84
CA MET A 102 -2.93 23.03 9.05
C MET A 102 -3.44 24.46 8.80
N HIS A 103 -3.36 24.94 7.55
CA HIS A 103 -3.91 26.24 7.13
C HIS A 103 -5.44 26.28 7.05
N GLU A 104 -6.10 25.11 7.11
CA GLU A 104 -7.56 24.95 7.02
C GLU A 104 -8.07 24.39 8.36
N PRO A 105 -8.55 25.26 9.29
CA PRO A 105 -8.91 24.83 10.64
C PRO A 105 -10.07 23.83 10.67
N ASP A 106 -10.95 23.88 9.68
CA ASP A 106 -12.14 23.03 9.60
C ASP A 106 -11.89 21.71 8.85
N ALA A 107 -10.67 21.49 8.32
CA ALA A 107 -10.33 20.23 7.70
C ALA A 107 -10.45 19.07 8.69
N HIS A 108 -11.26 18.07 8.35
CA HIS A 108 -11.60 16.96 9.25
C HIS A 108 -10.51 15.88 9.27
N ASN A 109 -9.91 15.57 8.13
CA ASN A 109 -9.03 14.43 7.94
C ASN A 109 -8.03 14.63 6.79
N CYS A 110 -6.99 13.80 6.77
CA CYS A 110 -6.09 13.62 5.62
C CYS A 110 -5.92 12.12 5.39
N TRP A 111 -6.76 11.52 4.55
CA TRP A 111 -6.81 10.08 4.34
C TRP A 111 -6.16 9.64 3.05
N ALA A 112 -5.60 8.44 3.08
CA ALA A 112 -5.02 7.75 1.94
C ALA A 112 -4.10 8.67 1.11
N PRO A 113 -3.01 9.21 1.72
CA PRO A 113 -2.05 9.97 0.96
C PRO A 113 -1.31 9.07 -0.01
N GLU A 114 -1.11 9.57 -1.23
CA GLU A 114 -0.43 8.84 -2.30
C GLU A 114 0.71 9.68 -2.85
N LEU A 115 1.79 9.02 -3.24
CA LEU A 115 2.98 9.61 -3.86
C LEU A 115 3.02 9.32 -5.35
N PHE A 116 3.27 10.35 -6.15
CA PHE A 116 3.60 10.22 -7.57
C PHE A 116 4.80 11.08 -7.91
N TYR A 117 5.84 10.50 -8.50
CA TYR A 117 6.98 11.23 -9.03
C TYR A 117 6.77 11.55 -10.50
N ASP A 118 6.68 12.84 -10.81
CA ASP A 118 6.62 13.34 -12.19
C ASP A 118 8.04 13.53 -12.72
N GLU A 119 8.54 12.57 -13.46
CA GLU A 119 9.89 12.55 -13.98
C GLU A 119 10.22 13.78 -14.85
N PRO A 120 9.33 14.26 -15.77
CA PRO A 120 9.62 15.42 -16.58
C PRO A 120 9.88 16.70 -15.78
N SER A 121 9.16 16.92 -14.69
CA SER A 121 9.34 18.10 -13.83
C SER A 121 10.26 17.84 -12.63
N GLN A 122 10.72 16.61 -12.44
CA GLN A 122 11.48 16.16 -11.27
C GLN A 122 10.80 16.59 -9.95
N THR A 123 9.49 16.34 -9.86
CA THR A 123 8.66 16.84 -8.76
C THR A 123 7.80 15.70 -8.21
N TYR A 124 7.76 15.57 -6.90
CA TYR A 124 6.83 14.69 -6.22
C TYR A 124 5.50 15.39 -6.02
N TYR A 125 4.43 14.70 -6.37
CA TYR A 125 3.06 15.05 -6.04
C TYR A 125 2.63 14.18 -4.87
N ILE A 126 2.18 14.81 -3.80
CA ILE A 126 1.56 14.14 -2.66
C ILE A 126 0.11 14.57 -2.64
N PHE A 127 -0.81 13.64 -2.76
CA PHE A 127 -2.24 13.95 -2.77
C PHE A 127 -3.00 13.04 -1.80
N TRP A 128 -4.07 13.55 -1.21
CA TRP A 128 -4.82 12.90 -0.16
C TRP A 128 -6.28 13.34 -0.18
N ALA A 129 -7.17 12.59 0.49
CA ALA A 129 -8.57 12.91 0.63
C ALA A 129 -8.86 13.70 1.92
N THR A 130 -9.60 14.81 1.78
CA THR A 130 -10.05 15.64 2.92
C THR A 130 -11.51 16.02 2.77
N THR A 131 -12.24 15.96 3.88
CA THR A 131 -13.53 16.64 4.05
C THR A 131 -13.33 17.97 4.77
N ILE A 132 -13.93 19.03 4.23
CA ILE A 132 -14.08 20.31 4.93
C ILE A 132 -15.58 20.51 5.12
N PRO A 133 -16.10 20.41 6.35
CA PRO A 133 -17.52 20.48 6.61
C PRO A 133 -18.17 21.74 6.02
N GLY A 134 -19.32 21.56 5.39
CA GLY A 134 -20.06 22.66 4.78
C GLY A 134 -19.57 23.11 3.41
N ARG A 135 -18.45 22.58 2.88
CA ARG A 135 -18.02 22.80 1.49
C ARG A 135 -18.64 21.76 0.55
N HIS A 136 -18.69 22.11 -0.73
CA HIS A 136 -19.19 21.25 -1.81
C HIS A 136 -20.66 20.79 -1.63
N LYS A 137 -21.50 21.66 -1.07
CA LYS A 137 -22.93 21.40 -0.85
C LYS A 137 -23.71 21.19 -2.15
N GLU A 138 -23.19 21.68 -3.28
CA GLU A 138 -23.72 21.44 -4.61
C GLU A 138 -23.73 19.96 -4.99
N VAL A 139 -22.94 19.14 -4.29
CA VAL A 139 -22.83 17.70 -4.48
C VAL A 139 -23.37 16.97 -3.24
N ALA A 140 -24.49 17.43 -2.69
CA ALA A 140 -25.04 16.99 -1.40
C ALA A 140 -25.42 15.50 -1.36
N THR A 141 -25.75 14.90 -2.51
CA THR A 141 -26.05 13.47 -2.63
C THR A 141 -24.79 12.59 -2.61
N SER A 142 -23.61 13.21 -2.65
CA SER A 142 -22.33 12.52 -2.73
C SER A 142 -21.69 12.21 -1.38
N GLU A 143 -22.43 12.35 -0.29
CA GLU A 143 -21.89 12.10 1.05
C GLU A 143 -21.40 10.67 1.21
N SER A 144 -20.24 10.54 1.89
CA SER A 144 -19.71 9.27 2.33
C SER A 144 -20.41 8.82 3.62
N GLU A 145 -19.98 7.71 4.18
CA GLU A 145 -20.41 7.31 5.52
C GLU A 145 -20.18 8.46 6.52
N LYS A 146 -21.08 8.62 7.46
CA LYS A 146 -21.05 9.67 8.51
C LYS A 146 -21.12 11.11 7.97
N GLY A 147 -21.67 11.33 6.78
CA GLY A 147 -21.86 12.65 6.21
C GLY A 147 -20.57 13.34 5.75
N LEU A 148 -19.49 12.59 5.52
CA LEU A 148 -18.25 13.13 5.00
C LEU A 148 -18.31 13.29 3.47
N ASN A 149 -17.89 14.44 2.95
CA ASN A 149 -17.88 14.76 1.54
C ASN A 149 -16.48 15.14 1.08
N HIS A 150 -15.71 14.15 0.71
CA HIS A 150 -14.27 14.27 0.44
C HIS A 150 -13.96 14.83 -0.95
N ARG A 151 -12.83 15.53 -1.03
CA ARG A 151 -12.14 15.90 -2.27
C ARG A 151 -10.67 15.57 -2.15
N ILE A 152 -10.00 15.41 -3.29
CA ILE A 152 -8.56 15.19 -3.31
C ILE A 152 -7.84 16.53 -3.35
N TYR A 153 -6.93 16.73 -2.41
CA TYR A 153 -6.02 17.87 -2.30
C TYR A 153 -4.59 17.40 -2.56
N TYR A 154 -3.68 18.32 -2.85
CA TYR A 154 -2.28 17.99 -3.07
C TYR A 154 -1.33 19.12 -2.66
N VAL A 155 -0.09 18.72 -2.46
CA VAL A 155 1.10 19.56 -2.44
C VAL A 155 2.14 18.98 -3.38
N THR A 156 3.13 19.78 -3.75
CA THR A 156 4.32 19.30 -4.46
C THR A 156 5.58 19.58 -3.64
N THR A 157 6.58 18.74 -3.84
CA THR A 157 7.92 18.90 -3.25
C THR A 157 8.99 18.34 -4.17
N LYS A 158 10.24 18.78 -3.98
CA LYS A 158 11.42 18.20 -4.65
C LYS A 158 12.38 17.55 -3.64
N ASP A 159 12.20 17.82 -2.36
CA ASP A 159 13.19 17.50 -1.33
C ASP A 159 12.57 16.98 -0.01
N PHE A 160 11.26 16.87 0.07
CA PHE A 160 10.49 16.52 1.27
C PHE A 160 10.79 17.40 2.50
N ARG A 161 11.29 18.61 2.26
CA ARG A 161 11.56 19.64 3.28
C ARG A 161 10.74 20.90 3.01
N THR A 162 10.61 21.25 1.75
CA THR A 162 9.84 22.42 1.28
C THR A 162 8.66 21.93 0.45
N PHE A 163 7.48 22.45 0.75
CA PHE A 163 6.23 22.05 0.11
C PHE A 163 5.54 23.26 -0.50
N SER A 164 4.87 23.05 -1.62
CA SER A 164 3.97 24.03 -2.18
C SER A 164 2.78 24.32 -1.23
N LYS A 165 2.06 25.40 -1.49
CA LYS A 165 0.74 25.58 -0.85
C LYS A 165 -0.20 24.44 -1.29
N THR A 166 -1.04 23.98 -0.37
CA THR A 166 -2.10 23.02 -0.66
C THR A 166 -3.09 23.57 -1.67
N LYS A 167 -3.46 22.74 -2.64
CA LYS A 167 -4.47 23.06 -3.66
C LYS A 167 -5.41 21.88 -3.85
N MET A 168 -6.58 22.16 -4.43
CA MET A 168 -7.49 21.14 -4.91
C MET A 168 -6.84 20.40 -6.08
N PHE A 169 -6.83 19.07 -6.02
CA PHE A 169 -6.33 18.20 -7.09
C PHE A 169 -7.44 17.66 -7.95
N PHE A 170 -8.49 17.09 -7.30
CA PHE A 170 -9.58 16.48 -8.02
C PHE A 170 -10.91 16.72 -7.31
N ASN A 171 -11.90 17.24 -8.06
CA ASN A 171 -13.23 17.60 -7.57
C ASN A 171 -14.30 17.09 -8.52
N PRO A 172 -14.64 15.79 -8.48
CA PRO A 172 -15.73 15.23 -9.26
C PRO A 172 -17.10 15.55 -8.64
N ASP A 173 -18.16 15.10 -9.28
CA ASP A 173 -19.55 15.23 -8.83
C ASP A 173 -19.97 14.16 -7.79
N PHE A 174 -19.00 13.62 -7.03
CA PHE A 174 -19.20 12.63 -5.96
C PHE A 174 -18.13 12.79 -4.89
N SER A 175 -18.38 12.22 -3.70
CA SER A 175 -17.37 12.12 -2.65
C SER A 175 -16.26 11.14 -3.07
N VAL A 176 -15.02 11.61 -3.10
CA VAL A 176 -13.88 10.86 -3.66
C VAL A 176 -12.77 10.67 -2.64
N ILE A 177 -12.29 9.43 -2.52
CA ILE A 177 -11.10 9.06 -1.73
C ILE A 177 -10.20 8.11 -2.55
N ASP A 178 -9.08 7.72 -1.97
CA ASP A 178 -8.19 6.66 -2.45
C ASP A 178 -7.80 6.86 -3.92
N ALA A 179 -7.21 8.00 -4.25
CA ALA A 179 -6.69 8.26 -5.58
C ALA A 179 -5.29 7.65 -5.73
N ALA A 180 -5.06 6.86 -6.76
CA ALA A 180 -3.76 6.32 -7.10
C ALA A 180 -3.43 6.55 -8.58
N ILE A 181 -2.18 6.90 -8.89
CA ILE A 181 -1.75 7.23 -10.25
C ILE A 181 -0.68 6.26 -10.72
N VAL A 182 -0.83 5.79 -11.97
CA VAL A 182 0.20 5.02 -12.67
C VAL A 182 0.42 5.58 -14.08
N LYS A 183 1.66 5.55 -14.56
CA LYS A 183 2.01 5.92 -15.94
C LYS A 183 1.79 4.72 -16.86
N ASP A 184 1.05 4.91 -17.96
CA ASP A 184 0.89 3.91 -19.03
C ASP A 184 2.21 3.86 -19.83
N PRO A 185 2.95 2.74 -19.83
CA PRO A 185 4.25 2.66 -20.47
C PRO A 185 4.16 2.73 -22.00
N LYS A 186 2.99 2.45 -22.59
CA LYS A 186 2.81 2.46 -24.06
C LYS A 186 2.26 3.79 -24.57
N ARG A 187 1.36 4.42 -23.83
CA ARG A 187 0.67 5.66 -24.25
C ARG A 187 1.26 6.90 -23.62
N GLU A 188 2.09 6.70 -22.61
CA GLU A 188 2.60 7.77 -21.74
C GLU A 188 1.51 8.62 -21.07
N ASP A 189 0.28 8.10 -21.04
CA ASP A 189 -0.81 8.69 -20.29
C ASP A 189 -0.63 8.41 -18.79
N LEU A 190 -1.07 9.34 -17.98
CA LEU A 190 -1.28 9.11 -16.55
C LEU A 190 -2.70 8.59 -16.34
N ILE A 191 -2.80 7.45 -15.69
CA ILE A 191 -4.06 6.81 -15.32
C ILE A 191 -4.26 7.03 -13.84
N MET A 192 -5.37 7.65 -13.46
CA MET A 192 -5.76 7.77 -12.06
C MET A 192 -6.97 6.88 -11.79
N VAL A 193 -6.83 6.02 -10.79
CA VAL A 193 -7.92 5.22 -10.23
C VAL A 193 -8.36 5.88 -8.94
N VAL A 194 -9.67 6.05 -8.76
CA VAL A 194 -10.26 6.69 -7.58
C VAL A 194 -11.42 5.87 -7.06
N LYS A 195 -11.70 5.97 -5.76
CA LYS A 195 -12.91 5.42 -5.16
C LYS A 195 -14.02 6.46 -5.14
N ASN A 196 -15.18 6.12 -5.70
CA ASN A 196 -16.44 6.82 -5.42
C ASN A 196 -16.93 6.39 -4.04
N GLU A 197 -16.93 7.33 -3.09
CA GLU A 197 -17.24 7.08 -1.68
C GLU A 197 -18.71 7.37 -1.33
N ASN A 198 -19.57 7.68 -2.32
CA ASN A 198 -20.98 7.97 -2.08
C ASN A 198 -21.66 6.84 -1.31
N SER A 199 -22.46 7.23 -0.31
CA SER A 199 -23.27 6.31 0.51
C SER A 199 -24.76 6.37 0.17
N ASN A 200 -25.22 7.44 -0.47
CA ASN A 200 -26.64 7.62 -0.81
C ASN A 200 -26.82 8.19 -2.24
N PRO A 201 -27.15 7.35 -3.24
CA PRO A 201 -27.15 5.88 -3.15
C PRO A 201 -25.73 5.31 -2.93
N PRO A 202 -25.59 4.10 -2.35
CA PRO A 202 -24.29 3.52 -2.12
C PRO A 202 -23.61 3.13 -3.44
N GLU A 203 -22.46 3.73 -3.70
CA GLU A 203 -21.61 3.45 -4.85
C GLU A 203 -20.43 2.57 -4.47
N LYS A 204 -19.53 3.05 -3.63
CA LYS A 204 -18.38 2.31 -3.07
C LYS A 204 -17.63 1.47 -4.12
N ASN A 205 -17.35 2.08 -5.26
CA ASN A 205 -16.72 1.44 -6.41
C ASN A 205 -15.52 2.23 -6.94
N LEU A 206 -14.68 1.59 -7.72
CA LEU A 206 -13.51 2.20 -8.35
C LEU A 206 -13.85 2.72 -9.75
N ARG A 207 -13.27 3.87 -10.08
CA ARG A 207 -13.43 4.56 -11.36
C ARG A 207 -12.09 5.06 -11.88
N VAL A 208 -12.01 5.34 -13.17
CA VAL A 208 -10.76 5.71 -13.86
C VAL A 208 -10.93 7.02 -14.61
N THR A 209 -9.91 7.85 -14.59
CA THR A 209 -9.72 9.01 -15.45
C THR A 209 -8.28 9.05 -15.97
N ARG A 210 -8.02 9.81 -17.03
CA ARG A 210 -6.69 9.85 -17.68
C ARG A 210 -6.33 11.29 -18.04
N THR A 211 -5.02 11.58 -17.98
CA THR A 211 -4.44 12.83 -18.49
C THR A 211 -3.09 12.58 -19.15
N LYS A 212 -2.63 13.47 -19.99
CA LYS A 212 -1.27 13.45 -20.56
C LYS A 212 -0.23 14.03 -19.60
N LYS A 213 -0.64 14.95 -18.72
CA LYS A 213 0.25 15.74 -17.88
C LYS A 213 -0.40 16.04 -16.56
N ILE A 214 0.30 15.73 -15.47
CA ILE A 214 -0.25 15.90 -14.12
C ILE A 214 -0.54 17.36 -13.79
N GLU A 215 0.27 18.31 -14.27
CA GLU A 215 0.09 19.74 -14.03
C GLU A 215 -1.18 20.32 -14.69
N LYS A 216 -1.77 19.61 -15.64
CA LYS A 216 -3.06 19.98 -16.26
C LYS A 216 -4.25 19.45 -15.47
N GLY A 217 -3.99 18.63 -14.46
CA GLY A 217 -5.03 17.92 -13.71
C GLY A 217 -5.67 16.78 -14.51
N PHE A 218 -6.63 16.14 -13.90
CA PHE A 218 -7.42 15.05 -14.48
C PHE A 218 -8.83 15.51 -14.79
N PRO A 219 -9.43 15.07 -15.91
CA PRO A 219 -10.85 15.29 -16.19
C PRO A 219 -11.72 14.76 -15.05
N THR A 220 -12.66 15.56 -14.58
CA THR A 220 -13.58 15.18 -13.50
C THR A 220 -14.65 14.17 -13.95
N LYS A 221 -14.86 14.05 -15.27
CA LYS A 221 -15.66 12.97 -15.85
C LYS A 221 -14.85 11.68 -15.82
N VAL A 222 -15.29 10.73 -15.02
CA VAL A 222 -14.66 9.42 -14.84
C VAL A 222 -15.38 8.33 -15.63
N SER A 223 -14.77 7.15 -15.70
CA SER A 223 -15.38 5.96 -16.31
C SER A 223 -16.62 5.49 -15.56
N ALA A 224 -17.37 4.56 -16.16
CA ALA A 224 -18.25 3.68 -15.39
C ALA A 224 -17.43 2.91 -14.33
N PRO A 225 -18.08 2.34 -13.30
CA PRO A 225 -17.39 1.48 -12.33
C PRO A 225 -16.59 0.39 -13.02
N ILE A 226 -15.33 0.21 -12.58
CA ILE A 226 -14.45 -0.88 -13.05
C ILE A 226 -14.51 -2.11 -12.13
N THR A 227 -15.16 -1.98 -10.98
CA THR A 227 -15.41 -3.07 -10.01
C THR A 227 -16.85 -3.55 -10.07
N GLY A 228 -17.11 -4.76 -9.56
CA GLY A 228 -18.44 -5.36 -9.54
C GLY A 228 -19.40 -4.73 -8.51
N LYS A 229 -20.56 -5.39 -8.30
CA LYS A 229 -21.57 -4.95 -7.32
C LYS A 229 -21.18 -5.31 -5.89
N TYR A 230 -20.01 -4.90 -5.46
CA TYR A 230 -19.45 -5.07 -4.11
C TYR A 230 -18.67 -3.81 -3.75
N TRP A 231 -18.47 -3.60 -2.46
CA TRP A 231 -17.71 -2.46 -1.98
C TRP A 231 -16.21 -2.69 -2.18
N ALA A 232 -15.57 -1.74 -2.85
CA ALA A 232 -14.16 -1.77 -3.19
C ALA A 232 -13.50 -0.46 -2.77
N GLU A 233 -12.28 -0.54 -2.25
CA GLU A 233 -11.46 0.62 -1.86
C GLU A 233 -9.98 0.34 -2.07
N GLY A 234 -9.13 1.36 -1.85
CA GLY A 234 -7.69 1.20 -1.83
C GLY A 234 -7.09 0.69 -3.14
N PRO A 235 -7.33 1.34 -4.29
CA PRO A 235 -6.76 0.88 -5.55
C PRO A 235 -5.24 1.05 -5.56
N ALA A 236 -4.52 -0.02 -5.93
CA ALA A 236 -3.09 -0.01 -6.20
C ALA A 236 -2.84 -0.45 -7.65
N PRO A 237 -2.84 0.48 -8.61
CA PRO A 237 -2.60 0.18 -10.01
C PRO A 237 -1.12 -0.13 -10.27
N LEU A 238 -0.83 -1.21 -11.00
CA LEU A 238 0.51 -1.64 -11.35
C LEU A 238 0.53 -2.24 -12.77
N PHE A 239 1.49 -1.85 -13.58
CA PHE A 239 1.79 -2.56 -14.82
C PHE A 239 2.72 -3.74 -14.55
N VAL A 240 2.27 -4.93 -14.95
CA VAL A 240 3.07 -6.16 -15.01
C VAL A 240 3.23 -6.51 -16.49
N GLY A 241 4.40 -6.26 -17.01
CA GLY A 241 4.60 -6.24 -18.47
C GLY A 241 3.64 -5.23 -19.12
N ASP A 242 2.84 -5.69 -20.06
CA ASP A 242 1.88 -4.89 -20.83
C ASP A 242 0.48 -4.80 -20.19
N THR A 243 0.26 -5.46 -19.08
CA THR A 243 -1.05 -5.56 -18.45
C THR A 243 -1.15 -4.66 -17.22
N LEU A 244 -2.17 -3.81 -17.17
CA LEU A 244 -2.49 -3.04 -15.98
C LEU A 244 -3.33 -3.90 -15.03
N TYR A 245 -2.76 -4.20 -13.88
CA TYR A 245 -3.49 -4.76 -12.74
C TYR A 245 -3.92 -3.64 -11.80
N VAL A 246 -5.09 -3.78 -11.21
CA VAL A 246 -5.56 -2.90 -10.14
C VAL A 246 -5.90 -3.79 -8.95
N TYR A 247 -5.01 -3.80 -7.97
CA TYR A 247 -5.29 -4.47 -6.68
C TYR A 247 -6.19 -3.56 -5.86
N PHE A 248 -7.07 -4.13 -5.05
CA PHE A 248 -7.98 -3.35 -4.22
C PHE A 248 -8.56 -4.19 -3.08
N ASP A 249 -9.03 -3.54 -2.04
CA ASP A 249 -9.75 -4.17 -0.94
C ASP A 249 -11.23 -4.38 -1.31
N LYS A 250 -11.66 -5.64 -1.29
CA LYS A 250 -13.09 -6.00 -1.23
C LYS A 250 -13.50 -6.09 0.25
N TYR A 251 -13.64 -4.94 0.91
CA TYR A 251 -13.57 -4.83 2.37
C TYR A 251 -14.84 -5.26 3.12
N ARG A 252 -15.95 -5.49 2.46
CA ARG A 252 -17.18 -5.93 3.12
C ARG A 252 -17.30 -7.45 3.25
N ASP A 253 -16.70 -8.22 2.35
CA ASP A 253 -16.82 -9.69 2.29
C ASP A 253 -15.51 -10.43 2.62
N HIS A 254 -14.41 -9.71 2.84
CA HIS A 254 -13.09 -10.20 3.25
C HIS A 254 -12.63 -11.52 2.59
N ARG A 255 -12.76 -11.65 1.28
CA ARG A 255 -12.19 -12.77 0.53
C ARG A 255 -10.85 -12.36 -0.04
N TYR A 256 -9.81 -13.02 0.42
CA TYR A 256 -8.44 -12.80 -0.03
C TYR A 256 -8.08 -13.82 -1.11
N GLY A 257 -7.30 -13.38 -2.11
CA GLY A 257 -6.65 -14.25 -3.08
C GLY A 257 -5.31 -14.77 -2.58
N ALA A 258 -4.35 -14.96 -3.49
CA ALA A 258 -2.96 -15.33 -3.16
C ALA A 258 -2.16 -14.11 -2.65
N VAL A 259 -2.55 -13.58 -1.50
CA VAL A 259 -1.98 -12.39 -0.85
C VAL A 259 -1.78 -12.67 0.65
N PRO A 260 -0.91 -11.95 1.34
CA PRO A 260 -0.74 -12.06 2.78
C PRO A 260 -2.06 -11.86 3.54
N ARG A 261 -2.25 -12.67 4.59
CA ARG A 261 -3.47 -12.59 5.41
C ARG A 261 -3.58 -11.22 6.09
N GLY A 262 -4.78 -10.63 6.03
CA GLY A 262 -5.06 -9.34 6.69
C GLY A 262 -4.52 -8.11 5.97
N ILE A 263 -3.96 -8.28 4.77
CA ILE A 263 -3.51 -7.17 3.91
C ILE A 263 -4.64 -6.16 3.68
N ARG A 264 -4.32 -4.89 3.83
CA ARG A 264 -5.21 -3.77 3.56
C ARG A 264 -4.52 -2.80 2.61
N HIS A 265 -5.26 -1.81 2.15
CA HIS A 265 -4.86 -0.76 1.23
C HIS A 265 -3.39 -0.33 1.36
N GLY A 266 -2.71 -0.22 0.24
CA GLY A 266 -1.32 0.22 0.12
C GLY A 266 -0.95 0.41 -1.34
N THR A 267 0.33 0.45 -1.64
CA THR A 267 0.84 0.71 -2.99
C THR A 267 1.64 -0.45 -3.53
N ALA A 268 1.33 -0.89 -4.76
CA ALA A 268 2.12 -1.84 -5.51
C ALA A 268 3.07 -1.11 -6.47
N PHE A 269 4.34 -1.48 -6.48
CA PHE A 269 5.36 -0.82 -7.32
C PHE A 269 6.43 -1.81 -7.79
N ALA A 270 7.02 -1.52 -8.96
CA ALA A 270 8.10 -2.30 -9.52
C ALA A 270 9.45 -1.88 -8.91
N VAL A 271 10.34 -2.85 -8.72
CA VAL A 271 11.71 -2.66 -8.25
C VAL A 271 12.66 -3.56 -9.04
N ASP A 272 13.97 -3.30 -8.95
CA ASP A 272 14.96 -4.28 -9.34
C ASP A 272 14.85 -5.50 -8.41
N ALA A 273 14.88 -6.69 -9.00
CA ALA A 273 14.69 -7.93 -8.24
C ALA A 273 15.75 -8.14 -7.15
N SER A 274 16.94 -7.56 -7.30
CA SER A 274 17.99 -7.58 -6.27
C SER A 274 17.56 -6.93 -4.96
N ILE A 275 16.64 -5.97 -4.99
CA ILE A 275 16.06 -5.35 -3.79
C ILE A 275 15.22 -6.38 -3.04
N VAL A 276 14.37 -7.13 -3.74
CA VAL A 276 13.57 -8.21 -3.13
C VAL A 276 14.46 -9.30 -2.56
N GLU A 277 15.50 -9.70 -3.29
CA GLU A 277 16.48 -10.69 -2.81
C GLU A 277 17.21 -10.22 -1.56
N SER A 278 17.61 -8.94 -1.50
CA SER A 278 18.20 -8.34 -0.31
C SER A 278 17.24 -8.39 0.89
N LEU A 279 15.97 -8.03 0.68
CA LEU A 279 14.94 -8.10 1.74
C LEU A 279 14.64 -9.53 2.19
N ILE A 280 14.76 -10.52 1.30
CA ILE A 280 14.65 -11.93 1.62
C ILE A 280 15.89 -12.40 2.39
N ALA A 281 17.08 -12.00 1.96
CA ALA A 281 18.35 -12.39 2.58
C ALA A 281 18.55 -11.81 3.99
N ASP A 282 17.99 -10.63 4.26
CA ASP A 282 17.98 -10.01 5.59
C ASP A 282 17.18 -10.81 6.64
N ARG A 283 16.71 -12.01 6.27
CA ARG A 283 15.89 -12.90 7.10
C ARG A 283 16.65 -13.82 8.03
N ASN A 284 17.88 -13.54 8.38
CA ASN A 284 18.53 -14.30 9.46
C ASN A 284 17.93 -13.96 10.83
N TYR A 285 16.65 -14.22 11.00
CA TYR A 285 16.04 -14.08 12.32
C TYR A 285 15.56 -15.38 12.92
N ASN A 286 15.54 -15.30 14.21
CA ASN A 286 14.84 -16.24 15.05
C ASN A 286 13.46 -15.60 15.43
N PRO A 287 12.32 -16.27 15.19
CA PRO A 287 12.22 -17.65 14.72
C PRO A 287 12.32 -17.79 13.17
N LEU A 288 12.88 -18.92 12.73
CA LEU A 288 12.97 -19.31 11.31
C LEU A 288 11.58 -19.43 10.67
N ILE A 289 10.60 -19.79 11.47
CA ILE A 289 9.19 -19.92 11.10
C ILE A 289 8.38 -19.06 12.08
N PRO A 290 7.64 -18.04 11.60
CA PRO A 290 6.90 -17.12 12.47
C PRO A 290 5.54 -17.70 12.92
N ASP A 291 5.48 -18.99 13.17
CA ASP A 291 4.29 -19.70 13.59
C ASP A 291 4.47 -20.29 15.01
N ASN A 292 3.36 -20.62 15.66
CA ASN A 292 3.40 -21.30 16.96
C ASN A 292 3.83 -22.76 16.77
N LEU A 293 5.15 -22.94 16.69
CA LEU A 293 5.79 -24.23 16.52
C LEU A 293 6.43 -24.66 17.84
N ALA A 294 5.98 -25.78 18.39
CA ALA A 294 6.55 -26.40 19.58
C ALA A 294 7.56 -27.49 19.21
N ASP A 295 8.54 -27.69 20.07
CA ASP A 295 9.54 -28.75 20.01
C ASP A 295 10.22 -28.91 18.63
N PRO A 296 10.75 -27.83 18.03
CA PRO A 296 11.30 -27.88 16.69
C PRO A 296 12.60 -28.71 16.63
N SER A 297 12.72 -29.55 15.62
CA SER A 297 13.93 -30.33 15.32
C SER A 297 14.27 -30.16 13.84
N VAL A 298 15.56 -29.95 13.53
CA VAL A 298 16.02 -29.79 12.15
C VAL A 298 16.96 -30.93 11.79
N SER A 299 16.73 -31.53 10.63
CA SER A 299 17.60 -32.56 10.06
C SER A 299 17.92 -32.23 8.60
N LYS A 300 19.14 -32.57 8.16
CA LYS A 300 19.54 -32.38 6.76
C LYS A 300 19.64 -33.73 6.06
N PHE A 301 18.95 -33.86 4.92
CA PHE A 301 19.02 -35.01 4.03
C PHE A 301 19.41 -34.53 2.62
N GLY A 302 20.59 -34.98 2.19
CA GLY A 302 21.15 -34.49 0.92
C GLY A 302 21.42 -32.99 0.96
N ASP A 303 20.77 -32.25 0.06
CA ASP A 303 20.85 -30.77 -0.06
C ASP A 303 19.67 -30.06 0.62
N THR A 304 18.77 -30.79 1.29
CA THR A 304 17.53 -30.27 1.83
C THR A 304 17.50 -30.36 3.36
N TYR A 305 17.12 -29.29 4.01
CA TYR A 305 16.84 -29.22 5.44
C TYR A 305 15.36 -29.47 5.66
N TYR A 306 15.03 -30.24 6.68
CA TYR A 306 13.70 -30.53 7.15
C TYR A 306 13.56 -30.06 8.59
N LEU A 307 12.56 -29.23 8.85
CA LEU A 307 12.21 -28.79 10.19
C LEU A 307 10.92 -29.51 10.60
N TYR A 308 10.99 -30.26 11.66
CA TYR A 308 9.88 -30.96 12.27
C TYR A 308 9.46 -30.27 13.55
N GLY A 309 8.18 -30.22 13.82
CA GLY A 309 7.62 -29.70 15.05
C GLY A 309 6.19 -30.09 15.25
N THR A 310 5.60 -29.64 16.36
CA THR A 310 4.17 -29.73 16.62
C THR A 310 3.58 -28.33 16.64
N THR A 311 2.33 -28.19 16.20
CA THR A 311 1.67 -26.91 16.20
C THR A 311 0.84 -26.71 17.47
N ASP A 312 0.91 -25.53 18.07
CA ASP A 312 -0.01 -25.13 19.14
C ASP A 312 -1.33 -24.56 18.59
N LEU A 313 -1.43 -24.42 17.28
CA LEU A 313 -2.60 -23.94 16.57
C LEU A 313 -3.14 -24.99 15.60
N ASP A 314 -4.43 -24.89 15.30
CA ASP A 314 -5.07 -25.66 14.24
C ASP A 314 -4.80 -25.01 12.87
N TYR A 315 -3.85 -25.54 12.12
CA TYR A 315 -3.57 -25.12 10.73
C TYR A 315 -4.60 -25.64 9.72
N GLY A 316 -5.84 -25.85 10.11
CA GLY A 316 -6.87 -26.47 9.29
C GLY A 316 -6.79 -27.99 9.26
N LEU A 317 -6.00 -28.58 10.17
CA LEU A 317 -5.81 -30.02 10.33
C LEU A 317 -6.78 -30.65 11.35
N GLY A 318 -7.66 -29.81 11.94
CA GLY A 318 -8.73 -30.22 12.83
C GLY A 318 -8.35 -30.43 14.29
N ARG A 319 -7.08 -30.22 14.67
CA ARG A 319 -6.61 -30.30 16.06
C ARG A 319 -5.20 -29.68 16.25
N ALA A 320 -4.99 -29.05 17.40
CA ALA A 320 -3.69 -28.57 17.81
C ALA A 320 -2.74 -29.75 18.16
N GLY A 321 -1.44 -29.49 18.15
CA GLY A 321 -0.42 -30.52 18.46
C GLY A 321 -0.16 -31.50 17.32
N THR A 322 -0.66 -31.24 16.12
CA THR A 322 -0.40 -32.08 14.93
C THR A 322 1.07 -31.94 14.53
N PRO A 323 1.80 -33.05 14.29
CA PRO A 323 3.14 -33.00 13.72
C PRO A 323 3.11 -32.32 12.34
N VAL A 324 4.04 -31.45 12.11
CA VAL A 324 4.19 -30.66 10.88
C VAL A 324 5.63 -30.69 10.39
N VAL A 325 5.80 -30.49 9.09
CA VAL A 325 7.11 -30.48 8.47
C VAL A 325 7.24 -29.29 7.51
N TRP A 326 8.37 -28.62 7.58
CA TRP A 326 8.81 -27.65 6.59
C TRP A 326 10.11 -28.10 5.96
N LYS A 327 10.34 -27.75 4.72
CA LYS A 327 11.59 -28.02 4.02
C LYS A 327 12.23 -26.72 3.52
N SER A 328 13.57 -26.71 3.49
CA SER A 328 14.37 -25.63 2.95
C SER A 328 15.65 -26.16 2.30
N LYS A 329 16.12 -25.50 1.24
CA LYS A 329 17.41 -25.79 0.63
C LYS A 329 18.53 -24.85 1.10
N ASP A 330 18.18 -23.72 1.68
CA ASP A 330 19.08 -22.62 2.02
C ASP A 330 19.04 -22.24 3.52
N PHE A 331 18.19 -22.91 4.30
CA PHE A 331 17.95 -22.62 5.72
C PHE A 331 17.25 -21.27 5.98
N VAL A 332 16.85 -20.58 4.94
CA VAL A 332 16.20 -19.24 4.97
C VAL A 332 14.77 -19.33 4.49
N ASN A 333 14.56 -19.91 3.33
CA ASN A 333 13.24 -20.06 2.73
C ASN A 333 12.67 -21.43 3.06
N TRP A 334 11.57 -21.45 3.82
CA TRP A 334 10.91 -22.65 4.29
C TRP A 334 9.53 -22.82 3.61
N SER A 335 9.26 -23.99 3.08
CA SER A 335 7.96 -24.38 2.57
C SER A 335 7.31 -25.43 3.44
N PHE A 336 6.03 -25.24 3.74
CA PHE A 336 5.20 -26.24 4.44
C PHE A 336 4.90 -27.44 3.53
N GLU A 337 4.94 -28.66 4.07
CA GLU A 337 4.63 -29.91 3.38
C GLU A 337 3.25 -30.44 3.75
#